data_7273d07b115130211b14d20e62cb2a5d
#
_entry.id   7273d07b115130211b14d20e62cb2a5d
#
_cell.length_a   1.000
_cell.length_b   1.000
_cell.length_c   1.000
_cell.angle_alpha   90.00
_cell.angle_beta   90.00
_cell.angle_gamma   90.00
#
_symmetry.space_group_name_H-M   'P 1'
#
loop_
_entity.id
_entity.type
_entity.pdbx_description
1 polymer ?
#
loop_
_entity_poly.entity_id
_entity_poly.type
_entity_poly.pdbx_seq_one_letter_code
_entity_poly.pdbx_strand_id
1 'polypeptide(L)'
;TAYRRQRQMCIRDSKKAVDNISLNIEAGEFVAFIGTSGSGKTTALRMINRMIEPTEGSIEMNGKDVRSMNPVELRRSIGYVIQQIGLMPHMTIRENIVLVPKLLKWSKEKKDAKAKELIKLVDLPEDYLDRYPSELSGGQQQRIGVVRALAAEQDIILMDEPFGALDPITRDTLQDLVKDLQKKLGKTFIFVTHDMDEAIKLADKICIMSKGQIVQYDTPDNVLRYPANDFVREFIGQNRLIQDRPNMRTVEDAMIKPITIQADDSLNDAVNIMRNHRIDTIFVVNNKHRLLGFLDIEDINQGLRQGKELIDTMQRDVYKVHIDSKLQDSVRTILKRNVRNVPVVDDHHTLIGLITRANLVDIVYDSIWGEENETSHSSKTYSNEVERENERQNETQQHLTSQGTQRYHEDIMNGTDREHTHHTDDTGVDR
;
A
#
# COMPACT_ATOMS: atom_id res chain seq x y z
N THR A 1 -52.32 -9.43 -2.51
CA THR A 1 -52.13 -9.94 -3.90
C THR A 1 -50.74 -9.66 -4.44
N ALA A 2 -50.07 -8.60 -4.03
CA ALA A 2 -48.68 -8.28 -4.46
C ALA A 2 -47.66 -9.24 -3.87
N TYR A 3 -47.85 -9.71 -2.63
CA TYR A 3 -46.93 -10.65 -1.94
C TYR A 3 -46.92 -12.06 -2.58
N ARG A 4 -48.04 -12.47 -3.18
CA ARG A 4 -48.17 -13.77 -3.86
C ARG A 4 -47.48 -13.78 -5.24
N ARG A 5 -47.37 -12.62 -5.90
CA ARG A 5 -46.65 -12.49 -7.19
C ARG A 5 -45.11 -12.52 -7.02
N GLN A 6 -44.59 -11.95 -5.94
CA GLN A 6 -43.15 -12.04 -5.65
C GLN A 6 -42.70 -13.47 -5.31
N ARG A 7 -43.52 -14.26 -4.63
CA ARG A 7 -43.21 -15.67 -4.36
C ARG A 7 -43.19 -16.54 -5.63
N GLN A 8 -44.04 -16.23 -6.62
CA GLN A 8 -44.05 -16.93 -7.91
C GLN A 8 -42.92 -16.50 -8.86
N MET A 9 -42.36 -15.28 -8.73
CA MET A 9 -41.20 -14.83 -9.52
C MET A 9 -39.89 -15.43 -9.04
N CYS A 10 -39.73 -15.73 -7.74
CA CYS A 10 -38.54 -16.43 -7.23
C CYS A 10 -38.45 -17.92 -7.62
N ILE A 11 -39.54 -18.54 -8.05
CA ILE A 11 -39.60 -19.96 -8.46
C ILE A 11 -39.35 -20.12 -9.98
N ARG A 12 -39.37 -19.05 -10.78
CA ARG A 12 -39.21 -19.13 -12.23
C ARG A 12 -37.78 -19.04 -12.77
N ASP A 13 -36.84 -18.54 -11.98
CA ASP A 13 -35.43 -18.53 -12.37
C ASP A 13 -34.67 -19.55 -11.53
N SER A 14 -34.47 -20.74 -12.11
CA SER A 14 -33.76 -21.90 -11.52
C SER A 14 -32.23 -21.67 -11.35
N LYS A 15 -31.77 -20.48 -11.04
CA LYS A 15 -30.39 -20.23 -10.69
C LYS A 15 -30.20 -20.41 -9.18
N LYS A 16 -29.47 -21.45 -8.80
CA LYS A 16 -28.99 -21.62 -7.41
C LYS A 16 -28.08 -20.43 -7.07
N ALA A 17 -28.42 -19.68 -6.02
CA ALA A 17 -27.61 -18.55 -5.56
C ALA A 17 -26.34 -19.04 -4.85
N VAL A 18 -26.45 -20.18 -4.16
CA VAL A 18 -25.35 -20.94 -3.55
C VAL A 18 -25.56 -22.40 -3.93
N ASP A 19 -24.53 -23.06 -4.44
CA ASP A 19 -24.61 -24.41 -4.96
C ASP A 19 -23.51 -25.30 -4.38
N ASN A 20 -23.89 -26.14 -3.43
CA ASN A 20 -23.06 -27.18 -2.84
C ASN A 20 -21.69 -26.67 -2.34
N ILE A 21 -21.70 -25.70 -1.42
CA ILE A 21 -20.48 -25.20 -0.79
C ILE A 21 -20.22 -25.95 0.52
N SER A 22 -18.96 -26.29 0.79
CA SER A 22 -18.49 -26.83 2.06
C SER A 22 -17.20 -26.10 2.45
N LEU A 23 -17.19 -25.53 3.66
CA LEU A 23 -16.00 -24.92 4.24
C LEU A 23 -16.02 -25.02 5.75
N ASN A 24 -14.83 -25.04 6.35
CA ASN A 24 -14.65 -24.98 7.79
C ASN A 24 -13.94 -23.68 8.15
N ILE A 25 -14.43 -22.96 9.15
CA ILE A 25 -13.87 -21.72 9.68
C ILE A 25 -13.53 -21.97 11.14
N GLU A 26 -12.26 -21.83 11.48
CA GLU A 26 -11.80 -22.02 12.85
C GLU A 26 -12.13 -20.79 13.73
N ALA A 27 -12.24 -21.05 15.04
CA ALA A 27 -12.47 -19.97 16.00
C ALA A 27 -11.30 -18.97 15.98
N GLY A 28 -11.63 -17.68 15.90
CA GLY A 28 -10.65 -16.61 15.85
C GLY A 28 -10.11 -16.31 14.44
N GLU A 29 -10.50 -17.05 13.40
CA GLU A 29 -10.09 -16.73 12.02
C GLU A 29 -10.79 -15.48 11.49
N PHE A 30 -10.08 -14.78 10.61
CA PHE A 30 -10.62 -13.71 9.77
C PHE A 30 -10.75 -14.21 8.33
N VAL A 31 -11.96 -14.46 7.87
CA VAL A 31 -12.23 -15.05 6.55
C VAL A 31 -12.88 -14.05 5.61
N ALA A 32 -12.34 -13.91 4.40
CA ALA A 32 -12.90 -13.08 3.33
C ALA A 32 -13.68 -13.94 2.33
N PHE A 33 -14.94 -13.60 2.04
CA PHE A 33 -15.70 -14.11 0.91
C PHE A 33 -15.58 -13.12 -0.23
N ILE A 34 -14.94 -13.52 -1.34
CA ILE A 34 -14.64 -12.66 -2.45
C ILE A 34 -15.11 -13.30 -3.77
N GLY A 35 -15.35 -12.50 -4.79
CA GLY A 35 -15.80 -12.96 -6.11
C GLY A 35 -16.62 -11.91 -6.85
N THR A 36 -16.98 -12.19 -8.09
CA THR A 36 -17.77 -11.29 -8.94
C THR A 36 -19.16 -10.99 -8.36
N SER A 37 -19.80 -9.92 -8.82
CA SER A 37 -21.18 -9.64 -8.46
C SER A 37 -22.09 -10.82 -8.81
N GLY A 38 -23.00 -11.19 -7.91
CA GLY A 38 -23.90 -12.34 -8.10
C GLY A 38 -23.26 -13.71 -7.90
N SER A 39 -22.02 -13.82 -7.40
CA SER A 39 -21.37 -15.12 -7.13
C SER A 39 -21.89 -15.86 -5.90
N GLY A 40 -22.79 -15.27 -5.12
CA GLY A 40 -23.43 -15.93 -3.96
C GLY A 40 -22.90 -15.51 -2.57
N LYS A 41 -21.89 -14.65 -2.47
CA LYS A 41 -21.21 -14.23 -1.23
C LYS A 41 -22.17 -13.74 -0.14
N THR A 42 -22.91 -12.68 -0.44
CA THR A 42 -23.91 -12.10 0.48
C THR A 42 -25.02 -13.10 0.84
N THR A 43 -25.40 -13.97 -0.11
CA THR A 43 -26.37 -15.03 0.17
C THR A 43 -25.80 -16.04 1.17
N ALA A 44 -24.57 -16.50 0.97
CA ALA A 44 -23.88 -17.40 1.89
C ALA A 44 -23.74 -16.77 3.29
N LEU A 45 -23.33 -15.50 3.35
CA LEU A 45 -23.24 -14.75 4.63
C LEU A 45 -24.60 -14.68 5.35
N ARG A 46 -25.68 -14.43 4.60
CA ARG A 46 -27.05 -14.35 5.15
C ARG A 46 -27.64 -15.70 5.52
N MET A 47 -27.12 -16.79 5.01
CA MET A 47 -27.48 -18.14 5.46
C MET A 47 -26.91 -18.45 6.86
N ILE A 48 -25.70 -17.97 7.17
CA ILE A 48 -25.06 -18.21 8.48
C ILE A 48 -25.95 -17.68 9.64
N ASN A 49 -26.53 -16.50 9.49
CA ASN A 49 -27.42 -15.89 10.50
C ASN A 49 -28.92 -16.21 10.29
N ARG A 50 -29.23 -17.15 9.38
CA ARG A 50 -30.61 -17.55 9.03
C ARG A 50 -31.50 -16.39 8.58
N MET A 51 -30.95 -15.38 7.94
CA MET A 51 -31.77 -14.42 7.20
C MET A 51 -32.32 -15.05 5.91
N ILE A 52 -31.58 -16.02 5.36
CA ILE A 52 -31.98 -16.88 4.26
C ILE A 52 -31.82 -18.32 4.75
N GLU A 53 -32.88 -19.14 4.61
CA GLU A 53 -32.79 -20.55 4.94
C GLU A 53 -32.15 -21.34 3.80
N PRO A 54 -31.14 -22.20 4.08
CA PRO A 54 -30.60 -23.09 3.06
C PRO A 54 -31.65 -24.08 2.61
N THR A 55 -31.76 -24.37 1.32
CA THR A 55 -32.68 -25.33 0.75
C THR A 55 -32.30 -26.76 1.16
N GLU A 56 -30.99 -27.04 1.13
CA GLU A 56 -30.38 -28.33 1.51
C GLU A 56 -29.09 -28.09 2.28
N GLY A 57 -28.56 -29.14 2.91
CA GLY A 57 -27.34 -29.07 3.72
C GLY A 57 -27.58 -28.58 5.15
N SER A 58 -26.50 -28.35 5.90
CA SER A 58 -26.51 -27.85 7.28
C SER A 58 -25.44 -26.78 7.47
N ILE A 59 -25.70 -25.87 8.39
CA ILE A 59 -24.73 -24.91 8.88
C ILE A 59 -24.61 -25.12 10.37
N GLU A 60 -23.38 -25.38 10.81
CA GLU A 60 -23.13 -25.61 12.24
C GLU A 60 -22.34 -24.42 12.82
N MET A 61 -22.71 -24.03 14.04
CA MET A 61 -22.04 -23.02 14.82
C MET A 61 -21.76 -23.58 16.22
N ASN A 62 -20.50 -23.68 16.60
CA ASN A 62 -20.04 -24.26 17.83
C ASN A 62 -20.63 -25.69 18.04
N GLY A 63 -20.64 -26.52 16.98
CA GLY A 63 -21.14 -27.90 16.98
C GLY A 63 -22.67 -28.04 17.05
N LYS A 64 -23.43 -26.96 16.81
CA LYS A 64 -24.90 -26.98 16.79
C LYS A 64 -25.43 -26.53 15.45
N ASP A 65 -26.33 -27.29 14.83
CA ASP A 65 -27.03 -26.86 13.61
C ASP A 65 -27.81 -25.57 13.87
N VAL A 66 -27.56 -24.52 13.13
CA VAL A 66 -28.23 -23.23 13.29
C VAL A 66 -29.75 -23.33 13.12
N ARG A 67 -30.27 -24.33 12.41
CA ARG A 67 -31.69 -24.58 12.24
C ARG A 67 -32.37 -25.07 13.53
N SER A 68 -31.59 -25.71 14.40
CA SER A 68 -32.12 -26.17 15.74
C SER A 68 -32.23 -25.02 16.73
N MET A 69 -31.60 -23.86 16.46
CA MET A 69 -31.60 -22.70 17.36
C MET A 69 -32.81 -21.80 17.11
N ASN A 70 -33.25 -21.06 18.13
CA ASN A 70 -34.21 -19.99 17.93
C ASN A 70 -33.60 -18.89 17.03
N PRO A 71 -34.26 -18.50 15.91
CA PRO A 71 -33.68 -17.54 14.98
C PRO A 71 -33.36 -16.16 15.60
N VAL A 72 -34.13 -15.72 16.58
CA VAL A 72 -33.91 -14.45 17.28
C VAL A 72 -32.67 -14.52 18.17
N GLU A 73 -32.54 -15.64 18.92
CA GLU A 73 -31.37 -15.87 19.78
C GLU A 73 -30.10 -16.02 18.94
N LEU A 74 -30.15 -16.80 17.84
CA LEU A 74 -29.04 -16.93 16.90
C LEU A 74 -28.58 -15.56 16.39
N ARG A 75 -29.49 -14.71 15.88
CA ARG A 75 -29.15 -13.39 15.38
C ARG A 75 -28.61 -12.43 16.44
N ARG A 76 -28.99 -12.59 17.70
CA ARG A 76 -28.43 -11.82 18.81
C ARG A 76 -27.05 -12.32 19.24
N SER A 77 -26.72 -13.58 18.98
CA SER A 77 -25.41 -14.16 19.28
C SER A 77 -24.37 -13.90 18.19
N ILE A 78 -24.77 -13.31 17.04
CA ILE A 78 -23.92 -12.97 15.91
C ILE A 78 -23.90 -11.45 15.76
N GLY A 79 -22.70 -10.86 15.68
CA GLY A 79 -22.54 -9.47 15.30
C GLY A 79 -22.73 -9.32 13.79
N TYR A 80 -23.44 -8.28 13.34
CA TYR A 80 -23.67 -8.06 11.92
C TYR A 80 -23.45 -6.60 11.53
N VAL A 81 -22.49 -6.38 10.63
CA VAL A 81 -22.21 -5.08 10.01
C VAL A 81 -22.78 -5.12 8.59
N ILE A 82 -23.74 -4.26 8.30
CA ILE A 82 -24.38 -4.16 6.99
C ILE A 82 -23.62 -3.18 6.09
N GLN A 83 -23.76 -3.33 4.78
CA GLN A 83 -23.15 -2.51 3.74
C GLN A 83 -23.45 -1.00 3.91
N GLN A 84 -24.67 -0.64 4.26
CA GLN A 84 -25.01 0.71 4.72
C GLN A 84 -24.85 0.76 6.24
N ILE A 85 -24.37 1.87 6.77
CA ILE A 85 -24.02 2.05 8.19
C ILE A 85 -25.14 1.60 9.14
N GLY A 86 -26.41 1.86 8.77
CA GLY A 86 -27.61 1.38 9.44
C GLY A 86 -27.72 1.77 10.91
N LEU A 87 -27.12 2.88 11.32
CA LEU A 87 -27.37 3.48 12.62
C LEU A 87 -28.80 4.02 12.67
N MET A 88 -29.44 3.89 13.82
CA MET A 88 -30.78 4.45 14.04
C MET A 88 -30.65 5.97 14.21
N PRO A 89 -31.18 6.79 13.26
CA PRO A 89 -30.91 8.23 13.23
C PRO A 89 -31.53 8.98 14.43
N HIS A 90 -32.58 8.42 15.04
CA HIS A 90 -33.29 8.96 16.20
C HIS A 90 -32.74 8.51 17.54
N MET A 91 -31.68 7.70 17.57
CA MET A 91 -30.98 7.23 18.75
C MET A 91 -29.64 7.87 18.87
N THR A 92 -29.17 8.14 20.08
CA THR A 92 -27.80 8.58 20.34
C THR A 92 -26.80 7.48 19.96
N ILE A 93 -25.51 7.81 19.85
CA ILE A 93 -24.45 6.84 19.59
C ILE A 93 -24.40 5.80 20.70
N ARG A 94 -24.55 6.19 21.96
CA ARG A 94 -24.69 5.29 23.11
C ARG A 94 -25.80 4.27 22.89
N GLU A 95 -26.99 4.74 22.54
CA GLU A 95 -28.16 3.88 22.32
C GLU A 95 -27.97 2.94 21.12
N ASN A 96 -27.32 3.41 20.05
CA ASN A 96 -26.97 2.59 18.90
C ASN A 96 -25.99 1.47 19.28
N ILE A 97 -24.91 1.78 20.02
CA ILE A 97 -23.93 0.80 20.46
C ILE A 97 -24.61 -0.28 21.31
N VAL A 98 -25.40 0.11 22.31
CA VAL A 98 -25.99 -0.85 23.27
C VAL A 98 -27.33 -1.42 22.82
N LEU A 99 -27.68 -1.34 21.57
CA LEU A 99 -28.99 -1.84 21.06
C LEU A 99 -29.18 -3.31 21.32
N VAL A 100 -28.22 -4.19 21.00
CA VAL A 100 -28.29 -5.62 21.25
C VAL A 100 -28.19 -5.94 22.75
N PRO A 101 -27.24 -5.38 23.52
CA PRO A 101 -27.25 -5.47 24.99
C PRO A 101 -28.60 -5.10 25.65
N LYS A 102 -29.29 -4.06 25.13
CA LYS A 102 -30.64 -3.69 25.60
C LYS A 102 -31.68 -4.80 25.35
N LEU A 103 -31.62 -5.42 24.15
CA LEU A 103 -32.50 -6.55 23.81
C LEU A 103 -32.21 -7.82 24.66
N LEU A 104 -30.97 -7.96 25.12
CA LEU A 104 -30.51 -9.01 26.03
C LEU A 104 -30.77 -8.67 27.51
N LYS A 105 -31.46 -7.56 27.79
CA LYS A 105 -31.82 -7.07 29.12
C LYS A 105 -30.63 -6.87 30.08
N TRP A 106 -29.48 -6.41 29.55
CA TRP A 106 -28.34 -6.05 30.39
C TRP A 106 -28.70 -4.88 31.31
N SER A 107 -28.10 -4.84 32.51
CA SER A 107 -28.27 -3.72 33.43
C SER A 107 -27.81 -2.39 32.81
N LYS A 108 -28.31 -1.29 33.36
CA LYS A 108 -27.93 0.06 32.88
C LYS A 108 -26.43 0.30 33.01
N GLU A 109 -25.87 -0.11 34.14
CA GLU A 109 -24.45 0.06 34.48
C GLU A 109 -23.56 -0.74 33.53
N LYS A 110 -23.92 -2.02 33.24
CA LYS A 110 -23.15 -2.85 32.27
C LYS A 110 -23.22 -2.27 30.86
N LYS A 111 -24.37 -1.76 30.43
CA LYS A 111 -24.53 -1.13 29.12
C LYS A 111 -23.68 0.15 29.00
N ASP A 112 -23.70 1.02 30.02
CA ASP A 112 -22.96 2.24 30.03
C ASP A 112 -21.44 2.01 30.04
N ALA A 113 -20.97 1.10 30.88
CA ALA A 113 -19.58 0.68 30.90
C ALA A 113 -19.12 0.13 29.52
N LYS A 114 -19.96 -0.72 28.91
CA LYS A 114 -19.65 -1.29 27.57
C LYS A 114 -19.62 -0.23 26.46
N ALA A 115 -20.53 0.73 26.48
CA ALA A 115 -20.51 1.83 25.51
C ALA A 115 -19.22 2.67 25.63
N LYS A 116 -18.80 2.99 26.88
CA LYS A 116 -17.54 3.72 27.14
C LYS A 116 -16.29 2.93 26.75
N GLU A 117 -16.28 1.62 26.96
CA GLU A 117 -15.22 0.73 26.51
C GLU A 117 -15.10 0.77 24.96
N LEU A 118 -16.22 0.55 24.28
CA LEU A 118 -16.24 0.37 22.84
C LEU A 118 -15.95 1.65 22.06
N ILE A 119 -16.38 2.82 22.55
CA ILE A 119 -16.09 4.07 21.87
C ILE A 119 -14.59 4.39 21.91
N LYS A 120 -13.90 4.04 22.99
CA LYS A 120 -12.45 4.17 23.12
C LYS A 120 -11.69 3.22 22.19
N LEU A 121 -12.23 2.01 21.97
CA LEU A 121 -11.62 1.03 21.06
C LEU A 121 -11.59 1.49 19.60
N VAL A 122 -12.42 2.47 19.23
CA VAL A 122 -12.48 3.04 17.87
C VAL A 122 -11.95 4.47 17.79
N ASP A 123 -11.17 4.87 18.80
CA ASP A 123 -10.49 6.18 18.88
C ASP A 123 -11.46 7.36 18.73
N LEU A 124 -12.64 7.27 19.36
CA LEU A 124 -13.59 8.37 19.43
C LEU A 124 -13.72 8.87 20.86
N PRO A 125 -13.85 10.21 21.05
CA PRO A 125 -14.06 10.82 22.35
C PRO A 125 -15.34 10.33 23.04
N GLU A 126 -15.32 10.23 24.38
CA GLU A 126 -16.46 9.72 25.14
C GLU A 126 -17.69 10.62 25.05
N ASP A 127 -17.53 11.92 24.82
CA ASP A 127 -18.63 12.87 24.61
C ASP A 127 -19.44 12.57 23.34
N TYR A 128 -18.90 11.81 22.36
CA TYR A 128 -19.62 11.39 21.18
C TYR A 128 -20.76 10.40 21.50
N LEU A 129 -20.72 9.75 22.68
CA LEU A 129 -21.80 8.85 23.09
C LEU A 129 -23.17 9.51 23.16
N ASP A 130 -23.22 10.81 23.44
CA ASP A 130 -24.46 11.55 23.61
C ASP A 130 -24.88 12.30 22.33
N ARG A 131 -24.09 12.20 21.25
CA ARG A 131 -24.41 12.74 19.92
C ARG A 131 -25.32 11.81 19.13
N TYR A 132 -25.92 12.35 18.08
CA TYR A 132 -26.70 11.61 17.11
C TYR A 132 -25.85 11.27 15.86
N PRO A 133 -26.23 10.22 15.07
CA PRO A 133 -25.50 9.85 13.87
C PRO A 133 -25.28 11.01 12.87
N SER A 134 -26.24 11.92 12.73
CA SER A 134 -26.13 13.08 11.84
C SER A 134 -25.02 14.07 12.19
N GLU A 135 -24.49 13.99 13.42
CA GLU A 135 -23.40 14.84 13.91
C GLU A 135 -22.01 14.23 13.69
N LEU A 136 -21.96 13.02 13.10
CA LEU A 136 -20.73 12.26 12.85
C LEU A 136 -20.44 12.19 11.34
N SER A 137 -19.15 12.18 10.98
CA SER A 137 -18.73 11.87 9.61
C SER A 137 -19.08 10.43 9.22
N GLY A 138 -19.15 10.13 7.91
CA GLY A 138 -19.42 8.76 7.43
C GLY A 138 -18.45 7.70 7.99
N GLY A 139 -17.16 8.01 8.05
CA GLY A 139 -16.15 7.11 8.63
C GLY A 139 -16.33 6.90 10.14
N GLN A 140 -16.69 7.95 10.89
CA GLN A 140 -17.01 7.83 12.31
C GLN A 140 -18.25 6.98 12.53
N GLN A 141 -19.30 7.20 11.74
CA GLN A 141 -20.52 6.36 11.78
C GLN A 141 -20.19 4.90 11.48
N GLN A 142 -19.29 4.61 10.53
CA GLN A 142 -18.89 3.25 10.19
C GLN A 142 -18.14 2.58 11.35
N ARG A 143 -17.23 3.30 12.04
CA ARG A 143 -16.57 2.81 13.25
C ARG A 143 -17.60 2.43 14.34
N ILE A 144 -18.63 3.26 14.53
CA ILE A 144 -19.74 2.93 15.46
C ILE A 144 -20.52 1.69 15.00
N GLY A 145 -20.74 1.53 13.69
CA GLY A 145 -21.37 0.33 13.11
C GLY A 145 -20.60 -0.96 13.45
N VAL A 146 -19.27 -0.91 13.38
CA VAL A 146 -18.40 -2.04 13.76
C VAL A 146 -18.51 -2.36 15.25
N VAL A 147 -18.35 -1.38 16.14
CA VAL A 147 -18.40 -1.64 17.59
C VAL A 147 -19.80 -2.03 18.08
N ARG A 148 -20.86 -1.58 17.41
CA ARG A 148 -22.22 -2.05 17.66
C ARG A 148 -22.35 -3.57 17.48
N ALA A 149 -21.66 -4.12 16.45
CA ALA A 149 -21.67 -5.56 16.22
C ALA A 149 -20.88 -6.36 17.27
N LEU A 150 -20.02 -5.72 18.07
CA LEU A 150 -19.23 -6.30 19.14
C LEU A 150 -19.85 -6.10 20.53
N ALA A 151 -20.93 -5.30 20.64
CA ALA A 151 -21.41 -4.78 21.91
C ALA A 151 -22.00 -5.84 22.88
N ALA A 152 -22.51 -6.93 22.34
CA ALA A 152 -23.03 -8.02 23.16
C ALA A 152 -22.04 -9.20 23.30
N GLU A 153 -20.75 -8.93 23.06
CA GLU A 153 -19.66 -9.91 23.24
C GLU A 153 -19.77 -11.13 22.31
N GLN A 154 -20.36 -10.92 21.13
CA GLN A 154 -20.52 -11.96 20.11
C GLN A 154 -19.18 -12.59 19.74
N ASP A 155 -19.18 -13.93 19.50
CA ASP A 155 -18.00 -14.67 19.10
C ASP A 155 -17.77 -14.65 17.58
N ILE A 156 -18.85 -14.44 16.82
CA ILE A 156 -18.83 -14.39 15.35
C ILE A 156 -19.35 -13.04 14.88
N ILE A 157 -18.58 -12.39 14.02
CA ILE A 157 -18.91 -11.11 13.41
C ILE A 157 -19.00 -11.29 11.89
N LEU A 158 -20.16 -11.02 11.34
CA LEU A 158 -20.41 -11.02 9.90
C LEU A 158 -20.41 -9.59 9.37
N MET A 159 -19.74 -9.34 8.25
CA MET A 159 -19.66 -8.01 7.64
C MET A 159 -19.95 -8.10 6.14
N ASP A 160 -20.95 -7.34 5.67
CA ASP A 160 -21.36 -7.30 4.26
C ASP A 160 -20.84 -5.99 3.63
N GLU A 161 -19.74 -6.07 2.85
CA GLU A 161 -19.04 -4.94 2.21
C GLU A 161 -18.78 -3.74 3.15
N PRO A 162 -18.10 -3.95 4.30
CA PRO A 162 -18.02 -2.93 5.36
C PRO A 162 -17.23 -1.68 4.99
N PHE A 163 -16.44 -1.71 3.92
CA PHE A 163 -15.52 -0.64 3.54
C PHE A 163 -15.91 0.06 2.22
N GLY A 164 -16.94 -0.43 1.51
CA GLY A 164 -17.26 -0.03 0.13
C GLY A 164 -17.66 1.43 -0.06
N ALA A 165 -18.20 2.11 0.97
CA ALA A 165 -18.71 3.47 0.87
C ALA A 165 -17.73 4.55 1.40
N LEU A 166 -16.48 4.19 1.69
CA LEU A 166 -15.49 5.07 2.31
C LEU A 166 -14.46 5.59 1.30
N ASP A 167 -13.98 6.80 1.54
CA ASP A 167 -12.80 7.31 0.86
C ASP A 167 -11.54 6.48 1.19
N PRO A 168 -10.48 6.49 0.35
CA PRO A 168 -9.33 5.60 0.51
C PRO A 168 -8.63 5.71 1.87
N ILE A 169 -8.46 6.92 2.42
CA ILE A 169 -7.75 7.15 3.68
C ILE A 169 -8.55 6.62 4.86
N THR A 170 -9.84 6.94 4.91
CA THR A 170 -10.76 6.46 5.95
C THR A 170 -10.93 4.94 5.89
N ARG A 171 -10.97 4.38 4.67
CA ARG A 171 -11.04 2.93 4.43
C ARG A 171 -9.83 2.22 5.03
N ASP A 172 -8.63 2.67 4.70
CA ASP A 172 -7.38 2.08 5.19
C ASP A 172 -7.30 2.10 6.73
N THR A 173 -7.63 3.24 7.33
CA THR A 173 -7.69 3.42 8.79
C THR A 173 -8.72 2.47 9.45
N LEU A 174 -9.90 2.29 8.84
CA LEU A 174 -10.92 1.39 9.37
C LEU A 174 -10.53 -0.08 9.22
N GLN A 175 -9.87 -0.45 8.13
CA GLN A 175 -9.33 -1.80 7.92
C GLN A 175 -8.32 -2.16 9.00
N ASP A 176 -7.36 -1.27 9.28
CA ASP A 176 -6.36 -1.48 10.34
C ASP A 176 -7.02 -1.62 11.71
N LEU A 177 -7.99 -0.76 12.01
CA LEU A 177 -8.77 -0.84 13.25
C LEU A 177 -9.50 -2.18 13.38
N VAL A 178 -10.18 -2.66 12.33
CA VAL A 178 -10.90 -3.94 12.34
C VAL A 178 -9.96 -5.12 12.52
N LYS A 179 -8.78 -5.10 11.86
CA LYS A 179 -7.75 -6.15 12.04
C LYS A 179 -7.22 -6.18 13.47
N ASP A 180 -6.97 -5.01 14.05
CA ASP A 180 -6.51 -4.89 15.44
C ASP A 180 -7.56 -5.35 16.43
N LEU A 181 -8.83 -5.01 16.20
CA LEU A 181 -9.95 -5.47 17.03
C LEU A 181 -10.08 -6.98 16.99
N GLN A 182 -9.99 -7.60 15.81
CA GLN A 182 -10.04 -9.05 15.64
C GLN A 182 -8.93 -9.74 16.44
N LYS A 183 -7.68 -9.26 16.29
CA LYS A 183 -6.52 -9.80 17.04
C LYS A 183 -6.65 -9.62 18.54
N LYS A 184 -7.06 -8.43 19.00
CA LYS A 184 -7.21 -8.14 20.45
C LYS A 184 -8.32 -8.94 21.11
N LEU A 185 -9.43 -9.15 20.41
CA LEU A 185 -10.61 -9.80 20.95
C LEU A 185 -10.65 -11.32 20.70
N GLY A 186 -9.83 -11.83 19.77
CA GLY A 186 -9.80 -13.25 19.39
C GLY A 186 -11.12 -13.77 18.81
N LYS A 187 -11.91 -12.88 18.18
CA LYS A 187 -13.23 -13.23 17.62
C LYS A 187 -13.10 -13.68 16.17
N THR A 188 -14.06 -14.49 15.71
CA THR A 188 -14.14 -14.94 14.32
C THR A 188 -14.83 -13.88 13.48
N PHE A 189 -14.17 -13.44 12.41
CA PHE A 189 -14.70 -12.45 11.48
C PHE A 189 -14.90 -13.08 10.10
N ILE A 190 -16.07 -12.89 9.53
CA ILE A 190 -16.38 -13.31 8.15
C ILE A 190 -16.88 -12.07 7.42
N PHE A 191 -16.19 -11.66 6.37
CA PHE A 191 -16.62 -10.51 5.61
C PHE A 191 -16.72 -10.77 4.11
N VAL A 192 -17.66 -10.08 3.48
CA VAL A 192 -17.83 -10.07 2.04
C VAL A 192 -17.19 -8.82 1.48
N THR A 193 -16.41 -8.99 0.46
CA THR A 193 -15.88 -7.86 -0.34
C THR A 193 -15.79 -8.25 -1.82
N HIS A 194 -15.67 -7.27 -2.69
CA HIS A 194 -15.29 -7.44 -4.08
C HIS A 194 -13.85 -6.97 -4.35
N ASP A 195 -13.17 -6.45 -3.34
CA ASP A 195 -11.82 -5.93 -3.42
C ASP A 195 -10.80 -6.98 -2.92
N MET A 196 -9.89 -7.38 -3.81
CA MET A 196 -8.84 -8.37 -3.51
C MET A 196 -7.82 -7.81 -2.51
N ASP A 197 -7.50 -6.51 -2.56
CA ASP A 197 -6.52 -5.92 -1.66
C ASP A 197 -7.02 -5.90 -0.21
N GLU A 198 -8.34 -5.68 -0.02
CA GLU A 198 -8.98 -5.83 1.29
C GLU A 198 -8.86 -7.26 1.81
N ALA A 199 -9.12 -8.25 0.97
CA ALA A 199 -9.03 -9.66 1.35
C ALA A 199 -7.59 -10.05 1.71
N ILE A 200 -6.61 -9.66 0.91
CA ILE A 200 -5.18 -9.93 1.16
C ILE A 200 -4.71 -9.25 2.47
N LYS A 201 -5.12 -8.00 2.70
CA LYS A 201 -4.71 -7.23 3.88
C LYS A 201 -5.27 -7.79 5.17
N LEU A 202 -6.53 -8.23 5.17
CA LEU A 202 -7.29 -8.54 6.38
C LEU A 202 -7.40 -10.02 6.70
N ALA A 203 -7.61 -10.85 5.69
CA ALA A 203 -8.01 -12.23 5.90
C ALA A 203 -6.83 -13.15 6.26
N ASP A 204 -7.12 -14.14 7.12
CA ASP A 204 -6.27 -15.29 7.36
C ASP A 204 -6.53 -16.36 6.29
N LYS A 205 -7.77 -16.42 5.76
CA LYS A 205 -8.16 -17.25 4.62
C LYS A 205 -9.11 -16.51 3.68
N ILE A 206 -8.95 -16.76 2.38
CA ILE A 206 -9.77 -16.19 1.31
C ILE A 206 -10.63 -17.29 0.70
N CYS A 207 -11.94 -17.07 0.66
CA CYS A 207 -12.92 -17.92 -0.02
C CYS A 207 -13.34 -17.26 -1.33
N ILE A 208 -12.80 -17.72 -2.44
CA ILE A 208 -13.14 -17.20 -3.79
C ILE A 208 -14.38 -17.95 -4.29
N MET A 209 -15.43 -17.19 -4.58
CA MET A 209 -16.71 -17.73 -5.06
C MET A 209 -17.02 -17.31 -6.50
N SER A 210 -17.52 -18.25 -7.28
CA SER A 210 -18.03 -18.02 -8.63
C SER A 210 -19.28 -18.85 -8.87
N LYS A 211 -20.32 -18.24 -9.45
CA LYS A 211 -21.57 -18.92 -9.83
C LYS A 211 -22.19 -19.77 -8.72
N GLY A 212 -22.11 -19.30 -7.47
CA GLY A 212 -22.65 -19.98 -6.30
C GLY A 212 -21.76 -21.06 -5.70
N GLN A 213 -20.59 -21.32 -6.25
CA GLN A 213 -19.65 -22.35 -5.80
C GLN A 213 -18.38 -21.74 -5.23
N ILE A 214 -17.71 -22.47 -4.33
CA ILE A 214 -16.36 -22.14 -3.88
C ILE A 214 -15.38 -22.65 -4.95
N VAL A 215 -14.58 -21.74 -5.51
CA VAL A 215 -13.56 -22.08 -6.49
C VAL A 215 -12.21 -22.35 -5.80
N GLN A 216 -11.91 -21.56 -4.77
CA GLN A 216 -10.70 -21.74 -3.95
C GLN A 216 -10.95 -21.23 -2.54
N TYR A 217 -10.41 -21.94 -1.54
CA TYR A 217 -10.42 -21.53 -0.13
C TYR A 217 -9.06 -21.84 0.47
N ASP A 218 -8.25 -20.81 0.69
CA ASP A 218 -6.88 -20.95 1.15
C ASP A 218 -6.38 -19.64 1.80
N THR A 219 -5.15 -19.66 2.30
CA THR A 219 -4.46 -18.47 2.78
C THR A 219 -4.20 -17.49 1.64
N PRO A 220 -4.09 -16.16 1.91
CA PRO A 220 -3.77 -15.17 0.88
C PRO A 220 -2.51 -15.54 0.08
N ASP A 221 -1.45 -16.01 0.74
CA ASP A 221 -0.20 -16.40 0.09
C ASP A 221 -0.41 -17.56 -0.90
N ASN A 222 -1.14 -18.61 -0.50
CA ASN A 222 -1.44 -19.74 -1.39
C ASN A 222 -2.35 -19.35 -2.57
N VAL A 223 -3.33 -18.47 -2.33
CA VAL A 223 -4.23 -17.97 -3.39
C VAL A 223 -3.42 -17.21 -4.46
N LEU A 224 -2.43 -16.41 -4.03
CA LEU A 224 -1.59 -15.63 -4.94
C LEU A 224 -0.55 -16.49 -5.67
N ARG A 225 -0.01 -17.54 -5.03
CA ARG A 225 1.02 -18.43 -5.62
C ARG A 225 0.42 -19.52 -6.49
N TYR A 226 -0.69 -20.11 -6.02
CA TYR A 226 -1.28 -21.32 -6.62
C TYR A 226 -2.78 -21.09 -6.92
N PRO A 227 -3.11 -20.17 -7.87
CA PRO A 227 -4.49 -19.98 -8.27
C PRO A 227 -5.07 -21.27 -8.85
N ALA A 228 -6.24 -21.69 -8.35
CA ALA A 228 -6.84 -22.98 -8.65
C ALA A 228 -7.20 -23.16 -10.15
N ASN A 229 -7.49 -22.08 -10.87
CA ASN A 229 -7.80 -22.08 -12.30
C ASN A 229 -7.64 -20.68 -12.92
N ASP A 230 -7.87 -20.58 -14.24
CA ASP A 230 -7.74 -19.31 -14.97
C ASP A 230 -8.71 -18.24 -14.48
N PHE A 231 -9.94 -18.59 -14.07
CA PHE A 231 -10.86 -17.63 -13.47
C PHE A 231 -10.26 -16.96 -12.21
N VAL A 232 -9.66 -17.76 -11.33
CA VAL A 232 -9.00 -17.22 -10.11
C VAL A 232 -7.82 -16.35 -10.50
N ARG A 233 -7.03 -16.78 -11.49
CA ARG A 233 -5.88 -16.01 -11.99
C ARG A 233 -6.29 -14.66 -12.56
N GLU A 234 -7.30 -14.62 -13.41
CA GLU A 234 -7.85 -13.38 -13.97
C GLU A 234 -8.49 -12.50 -12.92
N PHE A 235 -9.21 -13.11 -11.96
CA PHE A 235 -9.89 -12.38 -10.88
C PHE A 235 -8.91 -11.69 -9.91
N ILE A 236 -7.79 -12.34 -9.59
CA ILE A 236 -6.69 -11.78 -8.80
C ILE A 236 -6.04 -10.62 -9.57
N GLY A 237 -5.92 -10.75 -10.88
CA GLY A 237 -5.15 -9.88 -11.76
C GLY A 237 -3.67 -10.24 -11.78
N GLN A 238 -3.05 -10.17 -12.95
CA GLN A 238 -1.68 -10.63 -13.19
C GLN A 238 -0.67 -9.91 -12.28
N ASN A 239 -0.87 -8.64 -12.00
CA ASN A 239 0.02 -7.82 -11.18
C ASN A 239 0.09 -8.24 -9.69
N ARG A 240 -0.94 -8.98 -9.20
CA ARG A 240 -0.99 -9.47 -7.82
C ARG A 240 -0.54 -10.92 -7.69
N LEU A 241 -0.51 -11.66 -8.79
CA LEU A 241 -0.05 -13.03 -8.77
C LEU A 241 1.42 -13.06 -8.33
N ILE A 242 1.67 -13.72 -7.22
CA ILE A 242 3.01 -14.15 -6.89
C ILE A 242 3.25 -15.34 -7.82
N GLN A 243 3.61 -15.05 -9.06
CA GLN A 243 4.17 -16.09 -9.90
C GLN A 243 5.34 -16.65 -9.11
N ASP A 244 5.47 -17.97 -9.06
CA ASP A 244 6.74 -18.63 -8.88
C ASP A 244 7.60 -18.19 -10.08
N ARG A 245 8.03 -16.94 -10.09
CA ARG A 245 9.25 -16.59 -10.79
C ARG A 245 10.31 -17.36 -10.02
N PRO A 246 11.05 -18.27 -10.64
CA PRO A 246 12.19 -18.92 -10.02
C PRO A 246 13.26 -17.91 -9.61
N ASN A 247 13.03 -16.66 -9.79
CA ASN A 247 13.81 -15.50 -9.41
C ASN A 247 13.04 -14.67 -8.39
N MET A 248 13.10 -15.05 -7.11
CA MET A 248 13.18 -14.00 -6.11
C MET A 248 14.38 -13.15 -6.54
N ARG A 249 14.11 -11.96 -7.12
CA ARG A 249 15.20 -11.02 -7.39
C ARG A 249 15.91 -10.83 -6.07
N THR A 250 17.15 -11.29 -6.03
CA THR A 250 18.03 -11.01 -4.93
C THR A 250 18.46 -9.56 -5.03
N VAL A 251 19.07 -9.06 -4.00
CA VAL A 251 19.70 -7.73 -4.01
C VAL A 251 20.69 -7.61 -5.18
N GLU A 252 21.32 -8.73 -5.58
CA GLU A 252 22.23 -8.83 -6.72
C GLU A 252 21.59 -8.40 -8.05
N ASP A 253 20.33 -8.78 -8.30
CA ASP A 253 19.64 -8.46 -9.55
C ASP A 253 19.27 -6.97 -9.70
N ALA A 254 19.31 -6.24 -8.57
CA ALA A 254 18.87 -4.85 -8.47
C ALA A 254 20.00 -3.85 -8.23
N MET A 255 21.19 -4.33 -7.88
CA MET A 255 22.30 -3.46 -7.53
C MET A 255 23.03 -2.89 -8.77
N ILE A 256 23.53 -1.69 -8.61
CA ILE A 256 24.44 -1.06 -9.56
C ILE A 256 25.88 -1.04 -9.01
N LYS A 257 26.85 -0.79 -9.86
CA LYS A 257 28.25 -0.66 -9.42
C LYS A 257 28.42 0.57 -8.53
N PRO A 258 28.96 0.43 -7.31
CA PRO A 258 29.17 1.55 -6.41
C PRO A 258 30.36 2.40 -6.87
N ILE A 259 30.25 3.71 -6.65
CA ILE A 259 31.39 4.63 -6.78
C ILE A 259 32.01 4.76 -5.40
N THR A 260 33.32 4.52 -5.33
CA THR A 260 34.06 4.44 -4.07
C THR A 260 35.27 5.34 -4.07
N ILE A 261 35.78 5.62 -2.86
CA ILE A 261 37.03 6.29 -2.61
C ILE A 261 37.83 5.51 -1.57
N GLN A 262 39.16 5.54 -1.65
CA GLN A 262 40.02 4.90 -0.67
C GLN A 262 40.13 5.72 0.62
N ALA A 263 40.34 5.06 1.74
CA ALA A 263 40.40 5.72 3.06
C ALA A 263 41.61 6.66 3.20
N ASP A 264 42.65 6.45 2.41
CA ASP A 264 43.87 7.25 2.34
C ASP A 264 43.87 8.38 1.30
N ASP A 265 42.78 8.49 0.53
CA ASP A 265 42.57 9.60 -0.40
C ASP A 265 42.19 10.91 0.35
N SER A 266 42.23 12.04 -0.34
CA SER A 266 41.88 13.34 0.24
C SER A 266 40.39 13.68 0.08
N LEU A 267 39.89 14.61 0.92
CA LEU A 267 38.54 15.17 0.75
C LEU A 267 38.35 15.90 -0.60
N ASN A 268 39.44 16.46 -1.15
CA ASN A 268 39.40 17.10 -2.45
C ASN A 268 39.20 16.06 -3.59
N ASP A 269 39.80 14.88 -3.45
CA ASP A 269 39.57 13.78 -4.40
C ASP A 269 38.13 13.31 -4.34
N ALA A 270 37.54 13.22 -3.12
CA ALA A 270 36.13 12.92 -2.94
C ALA A 270 35.23 13.92 -3.68
N VAL A 271 35.49 15.23 -3.54
CA VAL A 271 34.76 16.29 -4.27
C VAL A 271 34.85 16.11 -5.78
N ASN A 272 36.04 15.83 -6.29
CA ASN A 272 36.27 15.65 -7.72
C ASN A 272 35.51 14.43 -8.26
N ILE A 273 35.56 13.29 -7.56
CA ILE A 273 34.84 12.08 -7.93
C ILE A 273 33.33 12.35 -7.91
N MET A 274 32.80 12.95 -6.83
CA MET A 274 31.37 13.24 -6.70
C MET A 274 30.87 14.17 -7.79
N ARG A 275 31.66 15.22 -8.12
CA ARG A 275 31.32 16.15 -9.21
C ARG A 275 31.30 15.47 -10.58
N ASN A 276 32.31 14.65 -10.88
CA ASN A 276 32.45 13.97 -12.17
C ASN A 276 31.32 12.94 -12.39
N HIS A 277 30.89 12.26 -11.33
CA HIS A 277 29.84 11.23 -11.37
C HIS A 277 28.44 11.76 -11.02
N ARG A 278 28.31 13.06 -10.68
CA ARG A 278 27.04 13.72 -10.28
C ARG A 278 26.31 12.99 -9.15
N ILE A 279 27.06 12.56 -8.13
CA ILE A 279 26.56 11.87 -6.94
C ILE A 279 26.65 12.77 -5.71
N ASP A 280 25.74 12.58 -4.75
CA ASP A 280 25.67 13.31 -3.49
C ASP A 280 26.26 12.53 -2.30
N THR A 281 26.61 11.27 -2.51
CA THR A 281 27.14 10.35 -1.50
C THR A 281 28.21 9.47 -2.11
N ILE A 282 29.35 9.30 -1.42
CA ILE A 282 30.44 8.42 -1.83
C ILE A 282 30.80 7.45 -0.70
N PHE A 283 31.06 6.19 -1.04
CA PHE A 283 31.41 5.15 -0.06
C PHE A 283 32.91 5.03 0.08
N VAL A 284 33.35 4.97 1.34
CA VAL A 284 34.78 4.86 1.68
C VAL A 284 35.12 3.38 1.90
N VAL A 285 36.14 2.92 1.22
CA VAL A 285 36.62 1.53 1.30
C VAL A 285 38.11 1.49 1.64
N ASN A 286 38.58 0.33 2.14
CA ASN A 286 40.00 0.09 2.29
C ASN A 286 40.58 -0.62 1.06
N ASN A 287 41.93 -0.85 1.05
CA ASN A 287 42.67 -1.51 -0.02
C ASN A 287 42.15 -2.93 -0.39
N LYS A 288 41.29 -3.53 0.45
CA LYS A 288 40.59 -4.80 0.20
C LYS A 288 39.14 -4.63 -0.21
N HIS A 289 38.75 -3.42 -0.62
CA HIS A 289 37.36 -3.02 -0.96
C HIS A 289 36.32 -3.28 0.16
N ARG A 290 36.76 -3.39 1.43
CA ARG A 290 35.81 -3.47 2.55
C ARG A 290 35.21 -2.10 2.86
N LEU A 291 33.91 -2.05 3.03
CA LEU A 291 33.18 -0.85 3.39
C LEU A 291 33.58 -0.35 4.79
N LEU A 292 34.08 0.87 4.88
CA LEU A 292 34.46 1.54 6.12
C LEU A 292 33.44 2.58 6.58
N GLY A 293 32.81 3.29 5.61
CA GLY A 293 31.86 4.36 5.88
C GLY A 293 31.38 5.02 4.61
N PHE A 294 30.80 6.20 4.74
CA PHE A 294 30.41 7.04 3.62
C PHE A 294 30.62 8.52 3.95
N LEU A 295 30.59 9.34 2.93
CA LEU A 295 30.64 10.81 3.02
C LEU A 295 29.50 11.38 2.16
N ASP A 296 28.80 12.37 2.68
CA ASP A 296 27.94 13.23 1.89
C ASP A 296 28.57 14.60 1.64
N ILE A 297 27.89 15.45 0.89
CA ILE A 297 28.41 16.80 0.53
C ILE A 297 28.57 17.65 1.80
N GLU A 298 27.69 17.49 2.81
CA GLU A 298 27.75 18.29 4.04
C GLU A 298 28.94 17.88 4.90
N ASP A 299 29.20 16.57 5.05
CA ASP A 299 30.35 16.02 5.75
C ASP A 299 31.66 16.56 5.16
N ILE A 300 31.78 16.51 3.82
CA ILE A 300 32.96 16.97 3.12
C ILE A 300 33.18 18.49 3.32
N ASN A 301 32.14 19.29 3.19
CA ASN A 301 32.23 20.73 3.41
C ASN A 301 32.65 21.04 4.85
N GLN A 302 32.16 20.31 5.82
CA GLN A 302 32.54 20.49 7.23
C GLN A 302 33.98 20.05 7.46
N GLY A 303 34.38 18.91 6.92
CA GLY A 303 35.76 18.38 7.03
C GLY A 303 36.80 19.35 6.44
N LEU A 304 36.54 19.85 5.22
CA LEU A 304 37.41 20.85 4.57
C LEU A 304 37.57 22.14 5.37
N ARG A 305 36.47 22.66 5.96
CA ARG A 305 36.52 23.86 6.82
C ARG A 305 37.29 23.63 8.13
N GLN A 306 37.31 22.40 8.61
CA GLN A 306 37.98 22.03 9.87
C GLN A 306 39.39 21.49 9.64
N GLY A 307 39.84 21.35 8.38
CA GLY A 307 41.15 20.79 8.05
C GLY A 307 41.31 19.33 8.45
N LYS A 308 40.22 18.55 8.47
CA LYS A 308 40.21 17.13 8.82
C LYS A 308 40.59 16.26 7.63
N GLU A 309 41.11 15.08 7.93
CA GLU A 309 41.33 14.04 6.95
C GLU A 309 40.01 13.33 6.60
N LEU A 310 39.97 12.61 5.48
CA LEU A 310 38.82 11.89 4.98
C LEU A 310 38.32 10.88 6.01
N ILE A 311 39.22 10.11 6.61
CA ILE A 311 38.90 9.05 7.57
C ILE A 311 38.28 9.55 8.87
N ASP A 312 38.61 10.80 9.26
CA ASP A 312 38.07 11.47 10.45
C ASP A 312 36.73 12.18 10.18
N THR A 313 36.42 12.34 8.91
CA THR A 313 35.20 13.03 8.46
C THR A 313 34.06 12.06 8.11
N MET A 314 34.40 10.82 7.70
CA MET A 314 33.41 9.85 7.24
C MET A 314 32.45 9.39 8.35
N GLN A 315 31.21 9.15 7.96
CA GLN A 315 30.22 8.50 8.81
C GLN A 315 30.41 6.99 8.79
N ARG A 316 30.48 6.35 9.97
CA ARG A 316 30.75 4.91 10.12
C ARG A 316 29.50 4.08 10.31
N ASP A 317 28.39 4.67 10.73
CA ASP A 317 27.11 3.98 10.90
C ASP A 317 26.40 3.89 9.55
N VAL A 318 26.69 2.82 8.79
CA VAL A 318 26.15 2.60 7.45
C VAL A 318 25.15 1.46 7.49
N TYR A 319 23.88 1.77 7.19
CA TYR A 319 22.91 0.72 6.90
C TYR A 319 23.28 0.03 5.59
N LYS A 320 23.55 -1.27 5.67
CA LYS A 320 23.99 -2.12 4.54
C LYS A 320 23.14 -3.36 4.43
N VAL A 321 23.04 -3.93 3.24
CA VAL A 321 22.34 -5.19 2.95
C VAL A 321 23.31 -6.24 2.42
N HIS A 322 23.00 -7.51 2.67
CA HIS A 322 23.79 -8.62 2.15
C HIS A 322 23.33 -8.96 0.74
N ILE A 323 24.26 -9.46 -0.12
CA ILE A 323 23.97 -9.82 -1.52
C ILE A 323 22.83 -10.83 -1.64
N ASP A 324 22.81 -11.86 -0.75
CA ASP A 324 21.78 -12.90 -0.73
C ASP A 324 20.45 -12.46 -0.10
N SER A 325 20.35 -11.20 0.38
CA SER A 325 19.10 -10.71 0.98
C SER A 325 18.00 -10.65 -0.07
N LYS A 326 16.77 -11.01 0.36
CA LYS A 326 15.61 -10.86 -0.50
C LYS A 326 15.40 -9.37 -0.78
N LEU A 327 15.32 -9.02 -2.05
CA LEU A 327 15.13 -7.63 -2.48
C LEU A 327 13.90 -6.99 -1.81
N GLN A 328 12.80 -7.72 -1.68
CA GLN A 328 11.54 -7.25 -1.11
C GLN A 328 11.66 -6.80 0.35
N ASP A 329 12.44 -7.53 1.17
CA ASP A 329 12.69 -7.19 2.58
C ASP A 329 13.61 -5.97 2.69
N SER A 330 14.60 -5.89 1.80
CA SER A 330 15.52 -4.74 1.70
C SER A 330 14.80 -3.47 1.28
N VAL A 331 13.93 -3.53 0.25
CA VAL A 331 13.10 -2.40 -0.22
C VAL A 331 12.22 -1.85 0.89
N ARG A 332 11.50 -2.72 1.61
CA ARG A 332 10.64 -2.30 2.73
C ARG A 332 11.43 -1.53 3.80
N THR A 333 12.63 -2.01 4.12
CA THR A 333 13.48 -1.39 5.14
C THR A 333 14.08 -0.07 4.65
N ILE A 334 14.51 0.00 3.39
CA ILE A 334 15.04 1.22 2.76
C ILE A 334 13.98 2.32 2.76
N LEU A 335 12.75 1.99 2.36
CA LEU A 335 11.64 2.96 2.35
C LEU A 335 11.26 3.44 3.75
N LYS A 336 11.22 2.53 4.75
CA LYS A 336 10.91 2.89 6.14
C LYS A 336 11.97 3.77 6.79
N ARG A 337 13.25 3.51 6.52
CA ARG A 337 14.38 4.26 7.10
C ARG A 337 14.71 5.54 6.34
N ASN A 338 14.03 5.80 5.22
CA ASN A 338 14.26 6.95 4.35
C ASN A 338 15.72 7.10 3.85
N VAL A 339 16.44 5.97 3.73
CA VAL A 339 17.82 5.93 3.24
C VAL A 339 17.81 6.04 1.72
N ARG A 340 18.68 6.89 1.14
CA ARG A 340 18.74 7.14 -0.31
C ARG A 340 19.59 6.13 -1.05
N ASN A 341 20.73 5.79 -0.46
CA ASN A 341 21.79 4.96 -1.03
C ASN A 341 22.15 3.86 -0.05
N VAL A 342 22.00 2.59 -0.43
CA VAL A 342 22.25 1.44 0.44
C VAL A 342 23.33 0.54 -0.17
N PRO A 343 24.51 0.45 0.47
CA PRO A 343 25.58 -0.42 0.00
C PRO A 343 25.23 -1.90 0.19
N VAL A 344 25.60 -2.70 -0.81
CA VAL A 344 25.49 -4.16 -0.82
C VAL A 344 26.86 -4.77 -0.54
N VAL A 345 26.89 -5.67 0.43
CA VAL A 345 28.15 -6.32 0.87
C VAL A 345 28.04 -7.84 0.81
N ASP A 346 29.20 -8.50 0.67
CA ASP A 346 29.35 -9.94 0.80
C ASP A 346 29.63 -10.37 2.27
N ASP A 347 29.85 -11.68 2.50
CA ASP A 347 30.19 -12.26 3.80
C ASP A 347 31.47 -11.67 4.42
N HIS A 348 32.37 -11.13 3.61
CA HIS A 348 33.61 -10.51 4.04
C HIS A 348 33.53 -9.01 4.25
N HIS A 349 32.28 -8.44 4.17
CA HIS A 349 32.01 -7.01 4.19
C HIS A 349 32.65 -6.23 3.04
N THR A 350 32.95 -6.90 1.91
CA THR A 350 33.41 -6.25 0.69
C THR A 350 32.23 -5.53 0.04
N LEU A 351 32.41 -4.28 -0.35
CA LEU A 351 31.39 -3.51 -1.06
C LEU A 351 31.32 -3.98 -2.53
N ILE A 352 30.24 -4.64 -2.89
CA ILE A 352 30.05 -5.24 -4.20
C ILE A 352 28.99 -4.55 -5.05
N GLY A 353 28.05 -3.84 -4.42
CA GLY A 353 26.96 -3.18 -5.10
C GLY A 353 26.39 -2.01 -4.33
N LEU A 354 25.45 -1.31 -4.97
CA LEU A 354 24.69 -0.20 -4.44
C LEU A 354 23.24 -0.29 -4.88
N ILE A 355 22.31 -0.13 -3.96
CA ILE A 355 20.88 0.07 -4.24
C ILE A 355 20.56 1.54 -4.02
N THR A 356 20.00 2.20 -5.04
CA THR A 356 19.53 3.58 -4.96
C THR A 356 18.01 3.63 -5.00
N ARG A 357 17.41 4.73 -4.54
CA ARG A 357 15.97 4.95 -4.72
C ARG A 357 15.52 4.94 -6.19
N ALA A 358 16.34 5.45 -7.10
CA ALA A 358 16.04 5.45 -8.52
C ALA A 358 15.91 4.01 -9.05
N ASN A 359 16.86 3.13 -8.73
CA ASN A 359 16.81 1.72 -9.11
C ASN A 359 15.59 0.98 -8.53
N LEU A 360 15.14 1.37 -7.32
CA LEU A 360 13.93 0.79 -6.74
C LEU A 360 12.67 1.24 -7.49
N VAL A 361 12.64 2.48 -7.98
CA VAL A 361 11.52 2.98 -8.81
C VAL A 361 11.48 2.22 -10.14
N ASP A 362 12.63 1.98 -10.78
CA ASP A 362 12.72 1.22 -12.04
C ASP A 362 12.22 -0.23 -11.84
N ILE A 363 12.64 -0.88 -10.75
CA ILE A 363 12.19 -2.23 -10.41
C ILE A 363 10.68 -2.30 -10.14
N VAL A 364 10.13 -1.31 -9.44
CA VAL A 364 8.70 -1.18 -9.19
C VAL A 364 7.97 -0.89 -10.51
N TYR A 365 8.52 -0.01 -11.35
CA TYR A 365 7.99 0.31 -12.66
C TYR A 365 7.94 -0.93 -13.56
N ASP A 366 9.05 -1.67 -13.68
CA ASP A 366 9.15 -2.91 -14.44
C ASP A 366 8.20 -4.00 -13.90
N SER A 367 7.96 -4.02 -12.59
CA SER A 367 7.02 -4.97 -11.99
C SER A 367 5.56 -4.61 -12.21
N ILE A 368 5.24 -3.34 -12.46
CA ILE A 368 3.88 -2.85 -12.68
C ILE A 368 3.54 -2.73 -14.18
N TRP A 369 4.50 -2.34 -15.04
CA TRP A 369 4.27 -2.05 -16.46
C TRP A 369 5.17 -2.82 -17.43
N GLY A 370 6.07 -3.68 -16.93
CA GLY A 370 7.10 -4.36 -17.75
C GLY A 370 6.57 -5.43 -18.73
N GLU A 371 5.30 -5.81 -18.70
CA GLU A 371 4.75 -6.88 -19.57
C GLU A 371 4.09 -6.39 -20.86
N GLU A 372 3.91 -5.08 -21.08
CA GLU A 372 3.35 -4.58 -22.34
C GLU A 372 4.37 -4.41 -23.48
N ASN A 373 5.69 -4.59 -23.25
CA ASN A 373 6.74 -4.25 -24.22
C ASN A 373 7.64 -5.39 -24.69
N GLU A 374 7.33 -6.67 -24.46
CA GLU A 374 8.11 -7.76 -25.06
C GLU A 374 7.84 -8.02 -26.55
N THR A 375 6.95 -7.28 -27.20
CA THR A 375 6.73 -7.37 -28.67
C THR A 375 7.26 -6.21 -29.49
N SER A 376 7.97 -5.26 -28.93
CA SER A 376 8.64 -4.23 -29.74
C SER A 376 9.92 -3.68 -29.09
N HIS A 377 11.04 -4.15 -29.58
CA HIS A 377 12.37 -3.53 -29.67
C HIS A 377 12.91 -2.68 -28.51
N SER A 378 13.86 -3.30 -27.82
CA SER A 378 15.19 -2.74 -27.44
C SER A 378 15.26 -1.54 -26.49
N SER A 379 15.55 -1.86 -25.25
CA SER A 379 16.20 -0.98 -24.24
C SER A 379 17.55 -0.37 -24.67
N LYS A 380 17.98 -0.60 -25.91
CA LYS A 380 19.16 0.05 -26.54
C LYS A 380 18.85 1.39 -27.19
N THR A 381 17.58 1.74 -27.39
CA THR A 381 17.22 2.96 -28.14
C THR A 381 17.18 4.21 -27.26
N TYR A 382 16.81 4.09 -26.00
CA TYR A 382 16.74 5.25 -25.08
C TYR A 382 18.13 5.77 -24.65
N SER A 383 19.08 4.87 -24.39
CA SER A 383 20.46 5.28 -24.07
C SER A 383 21.14 5.95 -25.26
N ASN A 384 20.86 5.49 -26.50
CA ASN A 384 21.42 6.06 -27.72
C ASN A 384 20.74 7.39 -28.15
N GLU A 385 19.48 7.65 -27.76
CA GLU A 385 18.83 8.93 -28.04
C GLU A 385 19.28 10.02 -27.06
N VAL A 386 19.46 9.70 -25.80
CA VAL A 386 20.00 10.64 -24.80
C VAL A 386 21.48 10.97 -25.09
N GLU A 387 22.28 9.99 -25.53
CA GLU A 387 23.67 10.26 -25.99
C GLU A 387 23.69 11.12 -27.24
N ARG A 388 22.85 10.87 -28.24
CA ARG A 388 22.73 11.67 -29.45
C ARG A 388 22.20 13.09 -29.24
N GLU A 389 21.29 13.27 -28.28
CA GLU A 389 20.78 14.59 -27.88
C GLU A 389 21.84 15.39 -27.11
N ASN A 390 22.63 14.75 -26.27
CA ASN A 390 23.78 15.36 -25.60
C ASN A 390 24.92 15.69 -26.56
N GLU A 391 25.20 14.87 -27.57
CA GLU A 391 26.16 15.16 -28.63
C GLU A 391 25.72 16.35 -29.50
N ARG A 392 24.45 16.43 -29.89
CA ARG A 392 23.88 17.58 -30.63
C ARG A 392 23.91 18.88 -29.82
N GLN A 393 23.66 18.82 -28.51
CA GLN A 393 23.77 20.02 -27.64
C GLN A 393 25.22 20.46 -27.47
N ASN A 394 26.18 19.57 -27.41
CA ASN A 394 27.61 19.89 -27.37
C ASN A 394 28.12 20.45 -28.70
N GLU A 395 27.69 19.93 -29.86
CA GLU A 395 28.03 20.48 -31.17
C GLU A 395 27.43 21.87 -31.38
N THR A 396 26.21 22.12 -30.90
CA THR A 396 25.55 23.43 -30.96
C THR A 396 26.27 24.46 -30.08
N GLN A 397 26.74 24.05 -28.88
CA GLN A 397 27.52 24.91 -27.99
C GLN A 397 28.93 25.21 -28.54
N GLN A 398 29.59 24.27 -29.22
CA GLN A 398 30.87 24.50 -29.88
C GLN A 398 30.71 25.40 -31.09
N HIS A 399 29.61 25.31 -31.82
CA HIS A 399 29.33 26.20 -32.97
C HIS A 399 29.03 27.65 -32.53
N LEU A 400 28.35 27.83 -31.40
CA LEU A 400 28.09 29.16 -30.81
C LEU A 400 29.35 29.81 -30.24
N THR A 401 30.26 29.03 -29.66
CA THR A 401 31.56 29.53 -29.17
C THR A 401 32.51 29.90 -30.31
N SER A 402 32.51 29.17 -31.43
CA SER A 402 33.33 29.48 -32.60
C SER A 402 32.84 30.71 -33.35
N GLN A 403 31.51 30.94 -33.44
CA GLN A 403 30.95 32.17 -34.04
C GLN A 403 31.12 33.40 -33.13
N GLY A 404 31.11 33.21 -31.79
CA GLY A 404 31.43 34.30 -30.85
C GLY A 404 32.87 34.77 -30.95
N THR A 405 33.82 33.88 -31.18
CA THR A 405 35.25 34.20 -31.32
C THR A 405 35.55 34.86 -32.67
N GLN A 406 34.86 34.52 -33.75
CA GLN A 406 34.99 35.18 -35.04
C GLN A 406 34.41 36.59 -35.04
N ARG A 407 33.29 36.87 -34.41
CA ARG A 407 32.73 38.23 -34.25
C ARG A 407 33.62 39.14 -33.40
N TYR A 408 34.25 38.60 -32.35
CA TYR A 408 35.18 39.37 -31.53
C TYR A 408 36.46 39.78 -32.27
N HIS A 409 36.90 39.04 -33.29
CA HIS A 409 38.04 39.39 -34.14
C HIS A 409 37.67 40.41 -35.25
N GLU A 410 36.45 40.41 -35.77
CA GLU A 410 35.98 41.37 -36.75
C GLU A 410 35.68 42.75 -36.14
N ASP A 411 35.18 42.82 -34.92
CA ASP A 411 34.93 44.09 -34.21
C ASP A 411 36.20 44.81 -33.73
N ILE A 412 37.32 44.10 -33.55
CA ILE A 412 38.61 44.69 -33.18
C ILE A 412 39.32 45.26 -34.42
N MET A 413 39.05 44.76 -35.61
CA MET A 413 39.72 45.26 -36.85
C MET A 413 38.98 46.41 -37.50
N ASN A 414 37.74 46.74 -37.18
CA ASN A 414 36.93 47.80 -37.78
C ASN A 414 36.69 49.02 -36.88
N GLY A 415 37.37 49.10 -35.72
CA GLY A 415 37.19 50.16 -34.72
C GLY A 415 38.27 51.24 -34.69
N THR A 416 38.60 51.82 -35.84
CA THR A 416 39.29 53.15 -35.93
C THR A 416 38.59 54.04 -36.96
N ASP A 417 38.08 55.14 -36.46
CA ASP A 417 37.55 56.37 -37.08
C ASP A 417 36.03 56.58 -36.87
N ARG A 418 35.73 57.46 -35.92
CA ARG A 418 35.07 58.77 -36.12
C ARG A 418 34.70 59.45 -34.81
N GLU A 419 35.34 60.61 -34.68
CA GLU A 419 35.04 61.64 -33.69
C GLU A 419 33.70 62.36 -33.96
N HIS A 420 33.17 62.93 -32.87
CA HIS A 420 32.38 64.18 -32.75
C HIS A 420 30.97 64.26 -33.40
N THR A 421 29.93 64.47 -32.61
CA THR A 421 29.34 65.81 -32.35
C THR A 421 28.17 65.74 -31.34
N HIS A 422 28.13 66.79 -30.52
CA HIS A 422 27.07 67.25 -29.64
C HIS A 422 25.67 67.25 -30.25
N HIS A 423 24.62 66.95 -29.43
CA HIS A 423 23.58 67.95 -29.14
C HIS A 423 22.69 67.48 -27.96
N THR A 424 22.48 68.42 -27.07
CA THR A 424 21.54 68.61 -26.00
C THR A 424 20.06 68.60 -26.48
N ASP A 425 19.17 68.28 -25.61
CA ASP A 425 17.84 68.82 -25.21
C ASP A 425 16.86 67.68 -24.93
N ASP A 426 16.34 67.59 -23.80
CA ASP A 426 15.45 68.37 -22.91
C ASP A 426 14.01 67.85 -22.99
N THR A 427 13.40 67.83 -21.84
CA THR A 427 11.94 67.72 -21.55
C THR A 427 11.26 66.39 -21.88
N GLY A 428 10.44 65.81 -21.02
CA GLY A 428 9.70 66.26 -19.86
C GLY A 428 8.44 65.39 -19.73
N VAL A 429 8.16 65.08 -18.49
CA VAL A 429 6.83 65.07 -17.89
C VAL A 429 5.73 64.05 -18.34
N ASP A 430 5.26 63.35 -17.34
CA ASP A 430 3.88 62.94 -17.02
C ASP A 430 3.18 61.76 -17.76
N ARG A 431 2.90 60.73 -17.08
CA ARG A 431 1.72 60.25 -16.32
C ARG A 431 1.83 58.78 -15.97
#